data_3a229e61e4eddfb1c5b8679100222df1
#
_entry.id   3a229e61e4eddfb1c5b8679100222df1
#
_cell.length_a   1.000
_cell.length_b   1.000
_cell.length_c   1.000
_cell.angle_alpha   90.00
_cell.angle_beta   90.00
_cell.angle_gamma   90.00
#
_symmetry.space_group_name_H-M   'P 1'
#
loop_
_entity.id
_entity.type
_entity.pdbx_description
1 polymer ?
#
loop_
_entity_poly.entity_id
_entity_poly.type
_entity_poly.pdbx_seq_one_letter_code
_entity_poly.pdbx_strand_id
1 'polypeptide(L)'
;MKSKAPALIVVVVLVLAVTYLVLSKINSNDPVKKLDKAAINCVGGSEKKEILDDPRVKEILFDKYRLQVNYDVLETFKMVQLSKEELTAESVSCIWSSSTTAQQVFEGTHTLSDFKGYRAEVVIQSPEVIYSGPDTVKELKSKKIVKQAPDGHLIINVKRLLQDVVLKGEDLNGRPSEITSTDPVKSYSGFVLYQMLLPILAVDSSYKSPSLAQARKVFPEVRRIYDEQGLQPGNSTAGFQSWLNQGAEQKASLYAGYENNAIKLLIQGGGDAGVGPAFKAKIRTLYPEPTIYADHPILALNSEGKRFIEAMKDPEIQTIIWQKYGLRSATRFGVNDAKQFKSLAIATDIKATTPPSYRVSLALRECLIDEAKCR
;
A
#
# COMPACT_ATOMS: atom_id res chain seq x y z
N MET A 1 20.37 75.51 -12.49
CA MET A 1 20.31 74.05 -12.14
C MET A 1 19.11 73.48 -12.85
N LYS A 2 19.30 72.65 -13.93
CA LYS A 2 18.20 71.98 -14.65
C LYS A 2 17.85 70.68 -13.88
N SER A 3 16.61 70.61 -13.44
CA SER A 3 16.06 69.48 -12.69
C SER A 3 16.16 68.20 -13.50
N LYS A 4 16.87 67.17 -12.98
CA LYS A 4 16.99 65.85 -13.55
C LYS A 4 15.79 64.87 -13.15
N ALA A 5 14.76 65.44 -12.51
CA ALA A 5 13.64 64.68 -11.97
C ALA A 5 12.74 63.94 -13.02
N PRO A 6 12.42 64.50 -14.22
CA PRO A 6 11.52 63.81 -15.13
C PRO A 6 12.13 62.56 -15.77
N ALA A 7 13.46 62.52 -15.99
CA ALA A 7 14.09 61.32 -16.59
C ALA A 7 14.09 60.10 -15.67
N LEU A 8 14.21 60.29 -14.35
CA LEU A 8 14.21 59.23 -13.37
C LEU A 8 12.81 58.56 -13.23
N ILE A 9 11.76 59.38 -13.28
CA ILE A 9 10.36 58.89 -13.23
C ILE A 9 10.03 58.03 -14.45
N VAL A 10 10.45 58.42 -15.65
CA VAL A 10 10.22 57.66 -16.88
C VAL A 10 10.94 56.31 -16.84
N VAL A 11 12.16 56.26 -16.33
CA VAL A 11 12.92 55.00 -16.19
C VAL A 11 12.24 54.04 -15.18
N VAL A 12 11.78 54.54 -14.05
CA VAL A 12 11.08 53.74 -13.04
C VAL A 12 9.76 53.17 -13.59
N VAL A 13 8.98 53.98 -14.31
CA VAL A 13 7.72 53.51 -14.92
C VAL A 13 7.99 52.48 -16.01
N LEU A 14 9.03 52.64 -16.83
CA LEU A 14 9.42 51.65 -17.82
C LEU A 14 9.89 50.31 -17.19
N VAL A 15 10.69 50.37 -16.13
CA VAL A 15 11.12 49.16 -15.40
C VAL A 15 9.91 48.44 -14.80
N LEU A 16 8.98 49.16 -14.16
CA LEU A 16 7.76 48.55 -13.61
C LEU A 16 6.86 47.98 -14.70
N ALA A 17 6.72 48.65 -15.85
CA ALA A 17 5.94 48.11 -16.99
C ALA A 17 6.57 46.86 -17.59
N VAL A 18 7.90 46.83 -17.76
CA VAL A 18 8.64 45.67 -18.26
C VAL A 18 8.53 44.50 -17.26
N THR A 19 8.71 44.81 -15.96
CA THR A 19 8.57 43.77 -14.90
C THR A 19 7.16 43.22 -14.89
N TYR A 20 6.13 44.04 -14.99
CA TYR A 20 4.72 43.60 -15.08
C TYR A 20 4.47 42.75 -16.34
N LEU A 21 4.99 43.13 -17.51
CA LEU A 21 4.85 42.37 -18.75
C LEU A 21 5.59 41.04 -18.69
N VAL A 22 6.77 40.99 -18.07
CA VAL A 22 7.52 39.73 -17.86
C VAL A 22 6.78 38.82 -16.89
N LEU A 23 6.32 39.35 -15.75
CA LEU A 23 5.53 38.58 -14.79
C LEU A 23 4.20 38.12 -15.36
N SER A 24 3.52 38.94 -16.18
CA SER A 24 2.27 38.53 -16.84
C SER A 24 2.51 37.43 -17.90
N LYS A 25 3.61 37.51 -18.66
CA LYS A 25 4.00 36.43 -19.61
C LYS A 25 4.42 35.14 -18.90
N ILE A 26 5.16 35.23 -17.80
CA ILE A 26 5.49 34.04 -16.99
C ILE A 26 4.21 33.43 -16.45
N ASN A 27 3.30 34.23 -15.95
CA ASN A 27 2.02 33.78 -15.37
C ASN A 27 1.02 33.28 -16.43
N SER A 28 1.12 33.72 -17.70
CA SER A 28 0.29 33.23 -18.82
C SER A 28 0.82 31.94 -19.49
N ASN A 29 2.09 31.61 -19.25
CA ASN A 29 2.73 30.39 -19.76
C ASN A 29 2.78 29.23 -18.72
N ASP A 30 2.14 29.42 -17.56
CA ASP A 30 2.01 28.33 -16.60
C ASP A 30 1.22 27.19 -17.21
N PRO A 31 1.84 26.02 -17.44
CA PRO A 31 1.16 24.87 -18.06
C PRO A 31 -0.08 24.44 -17.28
N VAL A 32 -0.14 24.73 -15.99
CA VAL A 32 -1.29 24.42 -15.12
C VAL A 32 -2.51 25.29 -15.48
N LYS A 33 -2.34 26.56 -15.84
CA LYS A 33 -3.46 27.44 -16.25
C LYS A 33 -4.09 27.06 -17.60
N LYS A 34 -3.41 26.24 -18.41
CA LYS A 34 -3.91 25.74 -19.68
C LYS A 34 -4.71 24.45 -19.56
N LEU A 35 -4.72 23.79 -18.37
CA LEU A 35 -5.49 22.58 -18.16
C LEU A 35 -6.95 22.93 -17.84
N ASP A 36 -7.87 22.25 -18.53
CA ASP A 36 -9.29 22.32 -18.21
C ASP A 36 -9.55 21.63 -16.87
N LYS A 37 -10.47 22.19 -16.07
CA LYS A 37 -10.95 21.53 -14.86
C LYS A 37 -11.69 20.25 -15.23
N ALA A 38 -11.40 19.17 -14.53
CA ALA A 38 -12.07 17.90 -14.71
C ALA A 38 -12.49 17.31 -13.37
N ALA A 39 -13.74 16.84 -13.32
CA ALA A 39 -14.20 15.91 -12.29
C ALA A 39 -13.94 14.50 -12.80
N ILE A 40 -13.32 13.64 -11.98
CA ILE A 40 -13.02 12.26 -12.33
C ILE A 40 -13.60 11.31 -11.29
N ASN A 41 -14.06 10.15 -11.74
CA ASN A 41 -14.51 9.08 -10.88
C ASN A 41 -13.40 8.03 -10.80
N CYS A 42 -12.97 7.68 -9.61
CA CYS A 42 -11.99 6.64 -9.36
C CYS A 42 -12.54 5.62 -8.36
N VAL A 43 -12.20 4.38 -8.55
CA VAL A 43 -12.53 3.29 -7.62
C VAL A 43 -11.26 2.71 -7.02
N GLY A 44 -11.29 2.27 -5.77
CA GLY A 44 -10.10 1.68 -5.15
C GLY A 44 -10.29 1.23 -3.70
N GLY A 45 -9.19 0.86 -3.04
CA GLY A 45 -9.21 0.40 -1.66
C GLY A 45 -9.44 1.53 -0.63
N SER A 46 -9.96 1.16 0.53
CA SER A 46 -10.34 2.10 1.60
C SER A 46 -9.21 2.97 2.12
N GLU A 47 -7.98 2.47 2.11
CA GLU A 47 -6.78 3.17 2.59
C GLU A 47 -6.44 4.43 1.78
N LYS A 48 -6.90 4.52 0.52
CA LYS A 48 -6.68 5.68 -0.35
C LYS A 48 -7.70 6.79 -0.12
N LYS A 49 -8.90 6.42 0.37
CA LYS A 49 -9.96 7.41 0.59
C LYS A 49 -9.51 8.52 1.53
N GLU A 50 -8.85 8.16 2.63
CA GLU A 50 -8.36 9.14 3.60
C GLU A 50 -7.30 10.07 3.02
N ILE A 51 -6.43 9.57 2.12
CA ILE A 51 -5.44 10.38 1.41
C ILE A 51 -6.15 11.40 0.52
N LEU A 52 -7.16 10.96 -0.24
CA LEU A 52 -7.92 11.82 -1.15
C LEU A 52 -8.86 12.76 -0.40
N ASP A 53 -9.23 12.44 0.84
CA ASP A 53 -10.00 13.31 1.71
C ASP A 53 -9.16 14.34 2.48
N ASP A 54 -7.82 14.20 2.49
CA ASP A 54 -6.93 15.20 3.11
C ASP A 54 -7.11 16.56 2.44
N PRO A 55 -7.41 17.63 3.21
CA PRO A 55 -7.69 18.96 2.66
C PRO A 55 -6.53 19.51 1.79
N ARG A 56 -5.28 19.24 2.19
CA ARG A 56 -4.12 19.72 1.44
C ARG A 56 -3.91 18.95 0.14
N VAL A 57 -4.17 17.63 0.14
CA VAL A 57 -4.15 16.83 -1.09
C VAL A 57 -5.24 17.31 -2.05
N LYS A 58 -6.48 17.57 -1.57
CA LYS A 58 -7.58 18.12 -2.40
C LYS A 58 -7.19 19.46 -3.01
N GLU A 59 -6.58 20.35 -2.23
CA GLU A 59 -6.13 21.66 -2.69
C GLU A 59 -5.08 21.51 -3.81
N ILE A 60 -4.05 20.66 -3.62
CA ILE A 60 -3.03 20.43 -4.64
C ILE A 60 -3.62 19.84 -5.92
N LEU A 61 -4.51 18.84 -5.79
CA LEU A 61 -5.21 18.22 -6.93
C LEU A 61 -6.00 19.26 -7.71
N PHE A 62 -6.74 20.14 -7.03
CA PHE A 62 -7.57 21.13 -7.66
C PHE A 62 -6.78 22.28 -8.25
N ASP A 63 -5.85 22.88 -7.49
CA ASP A 63 -5.16 24.10 -7.88
C ASP A 63 -4.06 23.84 -8.91
N LYS A 64 -3.27 22.80 -8.69
CA LYS A 64 -2.10 22.49 -9.50
C LYS A 64 -2.43 21.57 -10.68
N TYR A 65 -3.33 20.59 -10.48
CA TYR A 65 -3.65 19.59 -11.49
C TYR A 65 -5.04 19.74 -12.10
N ARG A 66 -5.84 20.69 -11.62
CA ARG A 66 -7.21 20.97 -12.09
C ARG A 66 -8.13 19.75 -12.02
N LEU A 67 -7.93 18.89 -11.01
CA LEU A 67 -8.69 17.67 -10.77
C LEU A 67 -9.56 17.80 -9.54
N GLN A 68 -10.83 17.39 -9.67
CA GLN A 68 -11.72 17.05 -8.57
C GLN A 68 -11.95 15.55 -8.61
N VAL A 69 -11.58 14.82 -7.57
CA VAL A 69 -11.66 13.36 -7.55
C VAL A 69 -12.85 12.91 -6.70
N ASN A 70 -13.78 12.21 -7.34
CA ASN A 70 -14.81 11.41 -6.68
C ASN A 70 -14.23 10.01 -6.50
N TYR A 71 -14.34 9.44 -5.30
CA TYR A 71 -13.68 8.17 -5.00
C TYR A 71 -14.61 7.20 -4.29
N ASP A 72 -14.84 6.04 -4.91
CA ASP A 72 -15.64 4.96 -4.37
C ASP A 72 -14.75 3.80 -3.90
N VAL A 73 -15.10 3.26 -2.73
CA VAL A 73 -14.36 2.16 -2.12
C VAL A 73 -14.92 0.82 -2.61
N LEU A 74 -14.06 0.03 -3.25
CA LEU A 74 -14.38 -1.33 -3.69
C LEU A 74 -13.31 -2.32 -3.24
N GLU A 75 -13.70 -3.58 -3.09
CA GLU A 75 -12.78 -4.70 -2.87
C GLU A 75 -11.82 -4.86 -4.06
N THR A 76 -10.54 -5.18 -3.78
CA THR A 76 -9.47 -5.18 -4.78
C THR A 76 -9.78 -6.02 -6.02
N PHE A 77 -10.28 -7.24 -5.84
CA PHE A 77 -10.58 -8.10 -6.99
C PHE A 77 -11.90 -7.73 -7.67
N LYS A 78 -12.88 -7.15 -6.95
CA LYS A 78 -14.12 -6.69 -7.54
C LYS A 78 -13.87 -5.52 -8.50
N MET A 79 -13.07 -4.52 -8.08
CA MET A 79 -12.83 -3.34 -8.91
C MET A 79 -12.12 -3.65 -10.24
N VAL A 80 -11.23 -4.66 -10.28
CA VAL A 80 -10.49 -5.03 -11.49
C VAL A 80 -11.23 -6.05 -12.36
N GLN A 81 -12.38 -6.55 -11.92
CA GLN A 81 -13.28 -7.44 -12.66
C GLN A 81 -14.54 -6.72 -13.14
N LEU A 82 -14.70 -5.41 -12.88
CA LEU A 82 -15.78 -4.62 -13.48
C LEU A 82 -15.67 -4.68 -15.00
N SER A 83 -16.78 -4.98 -15.67
CA SER A 83 -16.82 -5.02 -17.13
C SER A 83 -16.59 -3.64 -17.75
N LYS A 84 -16.25 -3.62 -19.04
CA LYS A 84 -16.11 -2.36 -19.81
C LYS A 84 -17.40 -1.53 -19.76
N GLU A 85 -18.53 -2.19 -19.83
CA GLU A 85 -19.86 -1.57 -19.78
C GLU A 85 -20.09 -0.89 -18.43
N GLU A 86 -19.79 -1.55 -17.32
CA GLU A 86 -19.88 -0.99 -15.97
C GLU A 86 -18.94 0.20 -15.80
N LEU A 87 -17.66 0.05 -16.20
CA LEU A 87 -16.68 1.13 -16.14
C LEU A 87 -17.08 2.35 -16.96
N THR A 88 -17.73 2.13 -18.10
CA THR A 88 -18.20 3.20 -18.99
C THR A 88 -19.47 3.87 -18.42
N ALA A 89 -20.43 3.09 -17.92
CA ALA A 89 -21.66 3.60 -17.35
C ALA A 89 -21.41 4.53 -16.16
N GLU A 90 -20.42 4.20 -15.32
CA GLU A 90 -20.03 4.99 -14.16
C GLU A 90 -18.95 6.04 -14.48
N SER A 91 -18.55 6.16 -15.76
CA SER A 91 -17.52 7.10 -16.22
C SER A 91 -16.22 7.00 -15.41
N VAL A 92 -15.77 5.76 -15.09
CA VAL A 92 -14.58 5.51 -14.31
C VAL A 92 -13.34 5.95 -15.09
N SER A 93 -12.59 6.88 -14.52
CA SER A 93 -11.35 7.41 -15.10
C SER A 93 -10.11 6.67 -14.58
N CYS A 94 -10.18 6.13 -13.37
CA CYS A 94 -9.07 5.36 -12.80
C CYS A 94 -9.52 4.27 -11.83
N ILE A 95 -8.72 3.21 -11.76
CA ILE A 95 -8.77 2.18 -10.73
C ILE A 95 -7.50 2.30 -9.90
N TRP A 96 -7.62 2.48 -8.59
CA TRP A 96 -6.47 2.51 -7.70
C TRP A 96 -6.44 1.26 -6.83
N SER A 97 -5.89 0.19 -7.40
CA SER A 97 -5.83 -1.11 -6.73
C SER A 97 -4.76 -1.14 -5.62
N SER A 98 -4.77 -2.21 -4.80
CA SER A 98 -3.77 -2.42 -3.74
C SER A 98 -2.72 -3.46 -4.17
N SER A 99 -2.61 -3.77 -5.48
CA SER A 99 -1.79 -4.88 -5.92
C SER A 99 -1.48 -4.84 -7.42
N THR A 100 -0.21 -5.11 -7.76
CA THR A 100 0.19 -5.41 -9.14
C THR A 100 -0.40 -6.74 -9.64
N THR A 101 -0.71 -7.68 -8.74
CA THR A 101 -1.49 -8.88 -9.12
C THR A 101 -2.88 -8.51 -9.65
N ALA A 102 -3.57 -7.59 -8.97
CA ALA A 102 -4.88 -7.10 -9.42
C ALA A 102 -4.77 -6.32 -10.75
N GLN A 103 -3.72 -5.52 -10.93
CA GLN A 103 -3.42 -4.90 -12.22
C GLN A 103 -3.29 -5.97 -13.33
N GLN A 104 -2.52 -7.02 -13.10
CA GLN A 104 -2.34 -8.10 -14.07
C GLN A 104 -3.64 -8.86 -14.37
N VAL A 105 -4.53 -8.99 -13.38
CA VAL A 105 -5.88 -9.54 -13.62
C VAL A 105 -6.66 -8.63 -14.55
N PHE A 106 -6.68 -7.32 -14.32
CA PHE A 106 -7.33 -6.35 -15.20
C PHE A 106 -6.79 -6.44 -16.62
N GLU A 107 -5.46 -6.39 -16.78
CA GLU A 107 -4.77 -6.46 -18.06
C GLU A 107 -4.99 -7.79 -18.80
N GLY A 108 -5.15 -8.88 -18.06
CA GLY A 108 -5.38 -10.22 -18.62
C GLY A 108 -6.83 -10.52 -18.98
N THR A 109 -7.79 -9.72 -18.48
CA THR A 109 -9.24 -9.93 -18.68
C THR A 109 -9.89 -8.86 -19.54
N HIS A 110 -9.20 -7.76 -19.84
CA HIS A 110 -9.71 -6.64 -20.62
C HIS A 110 -8.91 -6.42 -21.92
N THR A 111 -9.57 -5.92 -22.94
CA THR A 111 -8.92 -5.43 -24.15
C THR A 111 -8.43 -4.01 -23.90
N LEU A 112 -7.13 -3.82 -23.61
CA LEU A 112 -6.58 -2.53 -23.19
C LEU A 112 -6.75 -1.40 -24.23
N SER A 113 -6.85 -1.72 -25.51
CA SER A 113 -7.14 -0.73 -26.58
C SER A 113 -8.52 -0.09 -26.47
N ASP A 114 -9.42 -0.67 -25.69
CA ASP A 114 -10.75 -0.09 -25.42
C ASP A 114 -10.67 1.13 -24.49
N PHE A 115 -9.60 1.25 -23.74
CA PHE A 115 -9.34 2.36 -22.82
C PHE A 115 -8.33 3.31 -23.47
N LYS A 116 -8.81 4.43 -24.02
CA LYS A 116 -7.97 5.41 -24.73
C LYS A 116 -6.90 5.98 -23.80
N GLY A 117 -5.68 5.47 -24.02
CA GLY A 117 -4.52 5.89 -23.25
C GLY A 117 -4.37 5.17 -21.93
N TYR A 118 -4.75 3.87 -21.85
CA TYR A 118 -4.43 3.03 -20.72
C TYR A 118 -2.97 3.21 -20.28
N ARG A 119 -2.77 3.37 -18.98
CA ARG A 119 -1.46 3.40 -18.31
C ARG A 119 -1.63 2.93 -16.88
N ALA A 120 -0.73 2.10 -16.43
CA ALA A 120 -0.65 1.71 -15.02
C ALA A 120 0.68 2.16 -14.43
N GLU A 121 0.64 2.69 -13.20
CA GLU A 121 1.87 3.10 -12.50
C GLU A 121 1.70 2.96 -10.99
N VAL A 122 2.68 2.33 -10.35
CA VAL A 122 2.74 2.22 -8.89
C VAL A 122 3.20 3.56 -8.32
N VAL A 123 2.39 4.20 -7.49
CA VAL A 123 2.69 5.51 -6.91
C VAL A 123 3.01 5.44 -5.42
N ILE A 124 2.43 4.48 -4.72
CA ILE A 124 2.69 4.20 -3.30
C ILE A 124 2.75 2.69 -3.08
N GLN A 125 3.38 2.30 -1.98
CA GLN A 125 3.55 0.90 -1.63
C GLN A 125 3.63 0.71 -0.12
N SER A 126 3.33 -0.50 0.37
CA SER A 126 3.55 -0.91 1.75
C SER A 126 4.07 -2.34 1.78
N PRO A 127 5.17 -2.65 2.47
CA PRO A 127 5.57 -4.03 2.65
C PRO A 127 4.57 -4.74 3.55
N GLU A 128 4.32 -6.02 3.29
CA GLU A 128 3.67 -6.90 4.25
C GLU A 128 4.62 -7.18 5.40
N VAL A 129 4.14 -7.05 6.63
CA VAL A 129 4.88 -7.31 7.86
C VAL A 129 4.10 -8.26 8.77
N ILE A 130 4.78 -8.85 9.74
CA ILE A 130 4.13 -9.62 10.79
C ILE A 130 4.25 -8.83 12.09
N TYR A 131 3.11 -8.52 12.69
CA TYR A 131 3.04 -7.93 14.01
C TYR A 131 3.01 -8.99 15.09
N SER A 132 3.64 -8.70 16.21
CA SER A 132 3.69 -9.58 17.38
C SER A 132 3.93 -8.76 18.63
N GLY A 133 3.97 -9.41 19.78
CA GLY A 133 4.38 -8.78 21.04
C GLY A 133 5.80 -9.17 21.46
N PRO A 134 6.30 -8.56 22.55
CA PRO A 134 7.67 -8.76 23.02
C PRO A 134 7.97 -10.20 23.46
N ASP A 135 7.01 -10.88 24.08
CA ASP A 135 7.22 -12.24 24.62
C ASP A 135 7.33 -13.27 23.50
N THR A 136 6.43 -13.21 22.53
CA THR A 136 6.49 -14.03 21.31
C THR A 136 7.79 -13.80 20.54
N VAL A 137 8.20 -12.53 20.38
CA VAL A 137 9.45 -12.20 19.69
C VAL A 137 10.67 -12.74 20.43
N LYS A 138 10.67 -12.71 21.77
CA LYS A 138 11.75 -13.30 22.57
C LYS A 138 11.89 -14.80 22.32
N GLU A 139 10.77 -15.53 22.27
CA GLU A 139 10.76 -16.95 21.94
C GLU A 139 11.23 -17.22 20.51
N LEU A 140 10.69 -16.48 19.53
CA LEU A 140 11.12 -16.62 18.13
C LEU A 140 12.62 -16.32 17.92
N LYS A 141 13.19 -15.40 18.72
CA LYS A 141 14.66 -15.16 18.72
C LYS A 141 15.41 -16.37 19.26
N SER A 142 14.95 -17.01 20.36
CA SER A 142 15.58 -18.22 20.91
C SER A 142 15.57 -19.39 19.90
N LYS A 143 14.49 -19.51 19.13
CA LYS A 143 14.35 -20.48 18.01
C LYS A 143 15.12 -20.06 16.75
N LYS A 144 15.82 -18.91 16.74
CA LYS A 144 16.54 -18.33 15.58
C LYS A 144 15.64 -18.10 14.35
N ILE A 145 14.35 -17.85 14.57
CA ILE A 145 13.35 -17.51 13.54
C ILE A 145 13.33 -15.99 13.33
N VAL A 146 13.56 -15.22 14.40
CA VAL A 146 13.71 -13.76 14.35
C VAL A 146 15.14 -13.35 14.64
N LYS A 147 15.65 -12.40 13.89
CA LYS A 147 16.94 -11.73 14.11
C LYS A 147 16.75 -10.21 14.11
N GLN A 148 17.69 -9.49 14.70
CA GLN A 148 17.73 -8.02 14.62
C GLN A 148 18.73 -7.58 13.58
N ALA A 149 18.36 -6.66 12.71
CA ALA A 149 19.23 -6.02 11.74
C ALA A 149 20.10 -4.94 12.40
N PRO A 150 21.21 -4.50 11.73
CA PRO A 150 22.08 -3.47 12.27
C PRO A 150 21.42 -2.12 12.56
N ASP A 151 20.38 -1.74 11.80
CA ASP A 151 19.59 -0.51 12.00
C ASP A 151 18.51 -0.67 13.07
N GLY A 152 18.41 -1.85 13.69
CA GLY A 152 17.51 -2.12 14.82
C GLY A 152 16.19 -2.77 14.46
N HIS A 153 15.77 -2.81 13.19
CA HIS A 153 14.53 -3.49 12.81
C HIS A 153 14.63 -5.01 13.00
N LEU A 154 13.47 -5.66 13.09
CA LEU A 154 13.39 -7.10 13.29
C LEU A 154 13.07 -7.81 11.97
N ILE A 155 13.82 -8.84 11.66
CA ILE A 155 13.65 -9.68 10.48
C ILE A 155 13.10 -11.03 10.91
N ILE A 156 12.07 -11.53 10.22
CA ILE A 156 11.51 -12.86 10.46
C ILE A 156 11.71 -13.77 9.25
N ASN A 157 12.17 -14.99 9.51
CA ASN A 157 12.22 -16.06 8.51
C ASN A 157 10.88 -16.79 8.46
N VAL A 158 10.02 -16.42 7.52
CA VAL A 158 8.67 -16.99 7.38
C VAL A 158 8.71 -18.48 7.02
N LYS A 159 9.70 -18.93 6.24
CA LYS A 159 9.84 -20.36 5.93
C LYS A 159 10.06 -21.17 7.20
N ARG A 160 11.01 -20.75 8.05
CA ARG A 160 11.23 -21.42 9.34
C ARG A 160 10.04 -21.31 10.28
N LEU A 161 9.41 -20.12 10.34
CA LEU A 161 8.19 -19.97 11.13
C LEU A 161 7.13 -20.97 10.73
N LEU A 162 6.86 -21.08 9.42
CA LEU A 162 5.87 -22.01 8.89
C LEU A 162 6.24 -23.47 9.18
N GLN A 163 7.46 -23.89 8.83
CA GLN A 163 7.88 -25.29 8.90
C GLN A 163 8.22 -25.77 10.32
N ASP A 164 8.80 -24.90 11.15
CA ASP A 164 9.30 -25.27 12.48
C ASP A 164 8.26 -25.06 13.58
N VAL A 165 7.24 -24.21 13.35
CA VAL A 165 6.28 -23.80 14.38
C VAL A 165 4.84 -24.06 13.90
N VAL A 166 4.36 -23.34 12.87
CA VAL A 166 2.95 -23.34 12.48
C VAL A 166 2.48 -24.72 12.01
N LEU A 167 3.20 -25.34 11.07
CA LEU A 167 2.82 -26.68 10.56
C LEU A 167 2.97 -27.80 11.58
N LYS A 168 3.76 -27.58 12.63
CA LYS A 168 3.89 -28.54 13.74
C LYS A 168 2.85 -28.33 14.83
N GLY A 169 2.06 -27.26 14.76
CA GLY A 169 1.10 -26.89 15.80
C GLY A 169 1.78 -26.55 17.14
N GLU A 170 3.02 -26.03 17.10
CA GLU A 170 3.72 -25.61 18.31
C GLU A 170 3.13 -24.30 18.82
N ASP A 171 2.81 -24.23 20.11
CA ASP A 171 2.41 -22.98 20.75
C ASP A 171 3.58 -21.99 20.82
N LEU A 172 3.26 -20.69 20.79
CA LEU A 172 4.16 -19.59 21.10
C LEU A 172 3.70 -18.92 22.41
N ASN A 173 4.52 -19.02 23.45
CA ASN A 173 4.17 -18.61 24.82
C ASN A 173 2.84 -19.20 25.33
N GLY A 174 2.60 -20.46 25.05
CA GLY A 174 1.36 -21.16 25.45
C GLY A 174 0.12 -20.68 24.68
N ARG A 175 0.28 -20.13 23.48
CA ARG A 175 -0.81 -19.68 22.59
C ARG A 175 -0.63 -20.28 21.22
N PRO A 176 -1.73 -20.49 20.48
CA PRO A 176 -1.66 -20.95 19.11
C PRO A 176 -0.75 -20.09 18.24
N SER A 177 0.05 -20.72 17.40
CA SER A 177 1.04 -20.05 16.52
C SER A 177 0.48 -19.65 15.17
N GLU A 178 -0.84 -19.66 15.02
CA GLU A 178 -1.49 -19.23 13.78
C GLU A 178 -1.09 -17.79 13.41
N ILE A 179 -0.85 -17.59 12.13
CA ILE A 179 -0.64 -16.24 11.60
C ILE A 179 -2.00 -15.71 11.18
N THR A 180 -2.63 -14.89 12.00
CA THR A 180 -3.90 -14.25 11.65
C THR A 180 -3.68 -13.08 10.69
N SER A 181 -4.71 -12.72 9.91
CA SER A 181 -4.72 -11.56 9.01
C SER A 181 -6.16 -11.14 8.74
N THR A 182 -6.39 -10.28 7.75
CA THR A 182 -7.73 -10.02 7.20
C THR A 182 -8.23 -11.19 6.36
N ASP A 183 -9.54 -11.20 6.07
CA ASP A 183 -10.14 -12.17 5.14
C ASP A 183 -9.48 -12.02 3.74
N PRO A 184 -8.74 -13.04 3.27
CA PRO A 184 -7.99 -12.97 2.01
C PRO A 184 -8.89 -12.91 0.77
N VAL A 185 -10.15 -13.29 0.89
CA VAL A 185 -11.11 -13.22 -0.21
C VAL A 185 -11.57 -11.79 -0.47
N LYS A 186 -11.64 -10.96 0.58
CA LYS A 186 -12.13 -9.57 0.55
C LYS A 186 -11.01 -8.55 0.57
N SER A 187 -9.92 -8.83 1.27
CA SER A 187 -8.81 -7.90 1.51
C SER A 187 -7.50 -8.41 0.94
N TYR A 188 -6.82 -7.55 0.18
CA TYR A 188 -5.51 -7.93 -0.37
C TYR A 188 -4.44 -8.11 0.72
N SER A 189 -4.50 -7.41 1.86
CA SER A 189 -3.55 -7.61 2.96
C SER A 189 -3.58 -9.05 3.50
N GLY A 190 -4.76 -9.64 3.65
CA GLY A 190 -4.86 -11.07 3.98
C GLY A 190 -4.37 -11.96 2.84
N PHE A 191 -4.66 -11.59 1.59
CA PHE A 191 -4.26 -12.36 0.44
C PHE A 191 -2.73 -12.45 0.25
N VAL A 192 -2.00 -11.35 0.54
CA VAL A 192 -0.52 -11.31 0.48
C VAL A 192 0.10 -12.36 1.40
N LEU A 193 -0.45 -12.58 2.60
CA LEU A 193 0.04 -13.65 3.48
C LEU A 193 0.09 -14.99 2.75
N TYR A 194 -1.00 -15.38 2.08
CA TYR A 194 -1.06 -16.64 1.36
C TYR A 194 -0.17 -16.67 0.12
N GLN A 195 0.03 -15.53 -0.54
CA GLN A 195 1.03 -15.39 -1.60
C GLN A 195 2.46 -15.60 -1.10
N MET A 196 2.76 -15.25 0.16
CA MET A 196 4.06 -15.54 0.79
C MET A 196 4.19 -17.00 1.21
N LEU A 197 3.13 -17.61 1.73
CA LEU A 197 3.16 -19.01 2.19
C LEU A 197 3.20 -20.01 1.03
N LEU A 198 2.51 -19.74 -0.06
CA LEU A 198 2.35 -20.64 -1.19
C LEU A 198 3.69 -21.11 -1.80
N PRO A 199 4.69 -20.26 -2.10
CA PRO A 199 5.98 -20.72 -2.61
C PRO A 199 6.74 -21.62 -1.63
N ILE A 200 6.61 -21.38 -0.34
CA ILE A 200 7.26 -22.19 0.69
C ILE A 200 6.70 -23.60 0.66
N LEU A 201 5.37 -23.73 0.62
CA LEU A 201 4.68 -25.01 0.59
C LEU A 201 4.89 -25.76 -0.74
N ALA A 202 4.80 -25.03 -1.86
CA ALA A 202 4.80 -25.65 -3.19
C ALA A 202 6.19 -26.02 -3.71
N VAL A 203 7.24 -25.24 -3.38
CA VAL A 203 8.60 -25.41 -3.94
C VAL A 203 9.70 -25.23 -2.90
N ASP A 204 9.35 -25.26 -1.63
CA ASP A 204 10.27 -25.12 -0.49
C ASP A 204 11.17 -23.87 -0.57
N SER A 205 10.64 -22.77 -1.10
CA SER A 205 11.40 -21.53 -1.31
C SER A 205 10.53 -20.30 -1.06
N SER A 206 11.10 -19.29 -0.40
CA SER A 206 10.48 -17.96 -0.26
C SER A 206 10.73 -17.05 -1.48
N TYR A 207 11.60 -17.44 -2.41
CA TYR A 207 12.02 -16.60 -3.54
C TYR A 207 11.57 -17.09 -4.91
N LYS A 208 11.10 -18.33 -5.02
CA LYS A 208 10.73 -18.96 -6.29
C LYS A 208 9.22 -19.06 -6.41
N SER A 209 8.64 -18.38 -7.38
CA SER A 209 7.22 -18.55 -7.69
C SER A 209 6.94 -19.97 -8.20
N PRO A 210 5.93 -20.66 -7.66
CA PRO A 210 5.51 -21.95 -8.16
C PRO A 210 4.79 -21.83 -9.52
N SER A 211 4.89 -22.87 -10.34
CA SER A 211 3.97 -23.04 -11.47
C SER A 211 2.54 -23.35 -10.94
N LEU A 212 1.53 -23.16 -11.80
CA LEU A 212 0.15 -23.47 -11.41
C LEU A 212 -0.02 -24.95 -10.98
N ALA A 213 0.66 -25.86 -11.68
CA ALA A 213 0.61 -27.29 -11.35
C ALA A 213 1.26 -27.61 -9.99
N GLN A 214 2.34 -26.91 -9.61
CA GLN A 214 2.95 -27.04 -8.29
C GLN A 214 2.06 -26.42 -7.20
N ALA A 215 1.51 -25.24 -7.45
CA ALA A 215 0.63 -24.54 -6.52
C ALA A 215 -0.63 -25.37 -6.18
N ARG A 216 -1.29 -25.95 -7.18
CA ARG A 216 -2.50 -26.77 -6.98
C ARG A 216 -2.29 -27.97 -6.05
N LYS A 217 -1.08 -28.54 -6.03
CA LYS A 217 -0.78 -29.69 -5.14
C LYS A 217 -0.86 -29.33 -3.66
N VAL A 218 -0.67 -28.04 -3.32
CA VAL A 218 -0.63 -27.56 -1.93
C VAL A 218 -1.83 -26.67 -1.56
N PHE A 219 -2.73 -26.41 -2.48
CA PHE A 219 -3.95 -25.64 -2.19
C PHE A 219 -4.79 -26.21 -1.04
N PRO A 220 -4.98 -27.53 -0.89
CA PRO A 220 -5.69 -28.08 0.27
C PRO A 220 -5.02 -27.72 1.60
N GLU A 221 -3.68 -27.70 1.66
CA GLU A 221 -2.92 -27.31 2.85
C GLU A 221 -3.06 -25.80 3.11
N VAL A 222 -2.96 -24.97 2.07
CA VAL A 222 -3.17 -23.52 2.17
C VAL A 222 -4.59 -23.22 2.65
N ARG A 223 -5.60 -23.96 2.14
CA ARG A 223 -6.99 -23.82 2.57
C ARG A 223 -7.16 -24.18 4.04
N ARG A 224 -6.52 -25.27 4.51
CA ARG A 224 -6.53 -25.66 5.92
C ARG A 224 -6.00 -24.54 6.82
N ILE A 225 -4.86 -23.93 6.46
CA ILE A 225 -4.29 -22.79 7.20
C ILE A 225 -5.28 -21.61 7.23
N TYR A 226 -6.00 -21.37 6.12
CA TYR A 226 -7.03 -20.33 6.06
C TYR A 226 -8.21 -20.62 6.99
N ASP A 227 -8.72 -21.84 6.97
CA ASP A 227 -9.88 -22.23 7.78
C ASP A 227 -9.58 -22.15 9.29
N GLU A 228 -8.34 -22.45 9.70
CA GLU A 228 -7.88 -22.34 11.09
C GLU A 228 -7.90 -20.90 11.63
N GLN A 229 -7.77 -19.88 10.78
CA GLN A 229 -7.84 -18.47 11.22
C GLN A 229 -9.24 -18.05 11.68
N GLY A 230 -10.29 -18.75 11.31
CA GLY A 230 -11.67 -18.38 11.60
C GLY A 230 -12.12 -17.08 10.89
N LEU A 231 -13.19 -16.47 11.38
CA LEU A 231 -13.74 -15.24 10.79
C LEU A 231 -12.82 -14.05 11.00
N GLN A 232 -12.46 -13.39 9.91
CA GLN A 232 -11.55 -12.24 9.89
C GLN A 232 -12.22 -11.01 9.27
N PRO A 233 -11.86 -9.78 9.69
CA PRO A 233 -12.33 -8.54 9.08
C PRO A 233 -11.95 -8.43 7.59
N GLY A 234 -12.83 -7.81 6.80
CA GLY A 234 -12.68 -7.69 5.35
C GLY A 234 -11.82 -6.53 4.86
N ASN A 235 -11.13 -5.77 5.73
CA ASN A 235 -10.20 -4.71 5.33
C ASN A 235 -9.04 -4.56 6.31
N SER A 236 -7.91 -4.04 5.83
CA SER A 236 -6.64 -4.03 6.57
C SER A 236 -6.68 -3.19 7.85
N THR A 237 -7.32 -2.03 7.85
CA THR A 237 -7.44 -1.18 9.04
C THR A 237 -8.28 -1.85 10.12
N ALA A 238 -9.44 -2.40 9.75
CA ALA A 238 -10.31 -3.09 10.70
C ALA A 238 -9.67 -4.37 11.25
N GLY A 239 -8.93 -5.11 10.42
CA GLY A 239 -8.22 -6.32 10.85
C GLY A 239 -7.15 -6.03 11.90
N PHE A 240 -6.28 -5.06 11.62
CA PHE A 240 -5.24 -4.67 12.57
C PHE A 240 -5.83 -4.11 13.87
N GLN A 241 -6.86 -3.25 13.77
CA GLN A 241 -7.54 -2.71 14.96
C GLN A 241 -8.24 -3.81 15.77
N SER A 242 -8.85 -4.80 15.11
CA SER A 242 -9.47 -5.95 15.77
C SER A 242 -8.45 -6.76 16.55
N TRP A 243 -7.28 -7.05 15.95
CA TRP A 243 -6.19 -7.76 16.61
C TRP A 243 -5.71 -7.00 17.87
N LEU A 244 -5.53 -5.67 17.77
CA LEU A 244 -5.14 -4.83 18.90
C LEU A 244 -6.19 -4.83 20.03
N ASN A 245 -7.47 -4.66 19.67
CA ASN A 245 -8.58 -4.60 20.62
C ASN A 245 -8.83 -5.93 21.35
N GLN A 246 -8.47 -7.05 20.70
CA GLN A 246 -8.52 -8.38 21.31
C GLN A 246 -7.31 -8.69 22.20
N GLY A 247 -6.41 -7.73 22.41
CA GLY A 247 -5.24 -7.88 23.28
C GLY A 247 -3.94 -8.20 22.53
N ALA A 248 -3.88 -8.01 21.21
CA ALA A 248 -2.71 -8.27 20.39
C ALA A 248 -2.16 -9.70 20.58
N GLU A 249 -0.87 -9.87 20.93
CA GLU A 249 -0.29 -11.21 21.14
C GLU A 249 -0.96 -12.04 22.24
N GLN A 250 -1.78 -11.44 23.11
CA GLN A 250 -2.52 -12.17 24.13
C GLN A 250 -3.63 -13.04 23.55
N LYS A 251 -4.16 -12.69 22.38
CA LYS A 251 -5.20 -13.42 21.65
C LYS A 251 -4.64 -14.25 20.50
N ALA A 252 -3.82 -13.62 19.65
CA ALA A 252 -3.16 -14.26 18.53
C ALA A 252 -1.71 -13.81 18.47
N SER A 253 -0.77 -14.75 18.59
CA SER A 253 0.66 -14.48 18.70
C SER A 253 1.21 -13.67 17.53
N LEU A 254 0.64 -13.85 16.34
CA LEU A 254 1.12 -13.28 15.08
C LEU A 254 -0.04 -12.70 14.26
N TYR A 255 0.17 -11.50 13.70
CA TYR A 255 -0.77 -10.86 12.80
C TYR A 255 -0.04 -10.34 11.56
N ALA A 256 -0.41 -10.81 10.37
CA ALA A 256 0.12 -10.31 9.10
C ALA A 256 -0.71 -9.14 8.58
N GLY A 257 -0.04 -8.10 8.12
CA GLY A 257 -0.68 -6.91 7.55
C GLY A 257 0.31 -5.88 7.05
N TYR A 258 -0.18 -4.75 6.58
CA TYR A 258 0.65 -3.69 6.01
C TYR A 258 1.42 -2.90 7.07
N GLU A 259 2.67 -2.56 6.77
CA GLU A 259 3.52 -1.71 7.61
C GLU A 259 2.83 -0.40 8.02
N ASN A 260 2.12 0.23 7.11
CA ASN A 260 1.46 1.51 7.37
C ASN A 260 0.38 1.44 8.46
N ASN A 261 -0.15 0.27 8.82
CA ASN A 261 -1.14 0.15 9.87
C ASN A 261 -0.59 0.62 11.22
N ALA A 262 0.61 0.16 11.60
CA ALA A 262 1.25 0.60 12.84
C ALA A 262 1.74 2.06 12.77
N ILE A 263 2.27 2.48 11.62
CA ILE A 263 2.72 3.87 11.43
C ILE A 263 1.56 4.83 11.59
N LYS A 264 0.42 4.56 10.94
CA LYS A 264 -0.78 5.38 11.03
C LYS A 264 -1.29 5.48 12.47
N LEU A 265 -1.35 4.36 13.18
CA LEU A 265 -1.79 4.36 14.58
C LEU A 265 -0.82 5.15 15.47
N LEU A 266 0.49 5.04 15.24
CA LEU A 266 1.48 5.87 15.94
C LEU A 266 1.23 7.37 15.70
N ILE A 267 1.01 7.77 14.45
CA ILE A 267 0.74 9.16 14.07
C ILE A 267 -0.53 9.67 14.76
N GLN A 268 -1.61 8.91 14.69
CA GLN A 268 -2.90 9.26 15.31
C GLN A 268 -2.81 9.39 16.83
N GLY A 269 -1.90 8.67 17.47
CA GLY A 269 -1.64 8.73 18.89
C GLY A 269 -0.62 9.79 19.33
N GLY A 270 -0.29 10.76 18.46
CA GLY A 270 0.66 11.84 18.77
C GLY A 270 2.12 11.50 18.51
N GLY A 271 2.38 10.49 17.73
CA GLY A 271 3.74 10.09 17.30
C GLY A 271 4.57 9.45 18.41
N ASP A 272 5.90 9.52 18.24
CA ASP A 272 6.87 8.93 19.18
C ASP A 272 6.78 9.52 20.59
N ALA A 273 6.43 10.79 20.72
CA ALA A 273 6.25 11.46 22.02
C ALA A 273 4.92 11.11 22.70
N GLY A 274 3.91 10.75 21.91
CA GLY A 274 2.59 10.35 22.41
C GLY A 274 2.55 8.87 22.82
N VAL A 275 2.01 8.03 21.92
CA VAL A 275 1.84 6.58 22.20
C VAL A 275 3.11 5.75 21.94
N GLY A 276 4.22 6.34 21.51
CA GLY A 276 5.46 5.63 21.19
C GLY A 276 5.95 4.68 22.29
N PRO A 277 6.00 5.08 23.59
CA PRO A 277 6.38 4.18 24.68
C PRO A 277 5.45 2.96 24.81
N ALA A 278 4.12 3.16 24.67
CA ALA A 278 3.13 2.09 24.70
C ALA A 278 3.27 1.13 23.52
N PHE A 279 3.59 1.66 22.32
CA PHE A 279 3.92 0.85 21.17
C PHE A 279 5.13 -0.04 21.42
N LYS A 280 6.25 0.54 21.88
CA LYS A 280 7.46 -0.21 22.22
C LYS A 280 7.22 -1.27 23.30
N ALA A 281 6.28 -1.03 24.21
CA ALA A 281 5.96 -1.99 25.27
C ALA A 281 5.16 -3.18 24.74
N LYS A 282 4.30 -2.99 23.73
CA LYS A 282 3.28 -3.98 23.36
C LYS A 282 3.42 -4.56 21.96
N ILE A 283 4.00 -3.82 21.00
CA ILE A 283 3.98 -4.19 19.58
C ILE A 283 5.40 -4.29 19.03
N ARG A 284 5.64 -5.29 18.20
CA ARG A 284 6.86 -5.48 17.40
C ARG A 284 6.45 -5.65 15.96
N THR A 285 7.12 -4.93 15.08
CA THR A 285 7.02 -5.11 13.62
C THR A 285 8.15 -6.01 13.16
N LEU A 286 7.79 -7.12 12.54
CA LEU A 286 8.73 -8.12 12.02
C LEU A 286 8.66 -8.08 10.50
N TYR A 287 9.78 -7.87 9.84
CA TYR A 287 9.87 -7.84 8.39
C TYR A 287 10.19 -9.23 7.85
N PRO A 288 9.29 -9.87 7.08
CA PRO A 288 9.62 -11.08 6.36
C PRO A 288 10.83 -10.88 5.44
N GLU A 289 11.72 -11.86 5.38
CA GLU A 289 12.84 -11.85 4.45
C GLU A 289 12.79 -13.12 3.56
N PRO A 290 12.28 -13.01 2.31
CA PRO A 290 11.71 -11.80 1.67
C PRO A 290 10.28 -11.50 2.08
N THR A 291 9.85 -10.25 1.91
CA THR A 291 8.44 -9.86 1.94
C THR A 291 7.87 -9.68 0.54
N ILE A 292 6.56 -9.47 0.44
CA ILE A 292 5.87 -8.98 -0.74
C ILE A 292 5.38 -7.56 -0.45
N TYR A 293 5.59 -6.64 -1.40
CA TYR A 293 4.98 -5.32 -1.33
C TYR A 293 3.53 -5.37 -1.82
N ALA A 294 2.65 -4.78 -1.06
CA ALA A 294 1.40 -4.29 -1.58
C ALA A 294 1.72 -3.02 -2.38
N ASP A 295 1.95 -3.21 -3.66
CA ASP A 295 2.08 -2.11 -4.60
C ASP A 295 0.67 -1.57 -4.90
N HIS A 296 0.54 -0.25 -4.93
CA HIS A 296 -0.77 0.37 -5.17
C HIS A 296 -0.75 1.08 -6.53
N PRO A 297 -0.88 0.34 -7.64
CA PRO A 297 -0.91 0.93 -8.97
C PRO A 297 -2.22 1.69 -9.20
N ILE A 298 -2.10 2.83 -9.87
CA ILE A 298 -3.21 3.53 -10.49
C ILE A 298 -3.30 3.07 -11.94
N LEU A 299 -4.42 2.49 -12.32
CA LEU A 299 -4.75 2.12 -13.69
C LEU A 299 -5.58 3.27 -14.28
N ALA A 300 -4.98 4.08 -15.11
CA ALA A 300 -5.65 5.16 -15.83
C ALA A 300 -6.39 4.59 -17.05
N LEU A 301 -7.68 4.85 -17.16
CA LEU A 301 -8.52 4.35 -18.23
C LEU A 301 -8.72 5.41 -19.34
N ASN A 302 -8.33 6.67 -19.06
CA ASN A 302 -8.42 7.80 -19.99
C ASN A 302 -7.33 8.86 -19.71
N SER A 303 -7.40 10.01 -20.40
CA SER A 303 -6.45 11.12 -20.25
C SER A 303 -6.46 11.75 -18.86
N GLU A 304 -7.64 11.85 -18.24
CA GLU A 304 -7.85 12.42 -16.91
C GLU A 304 -7.27 11.50 -15.85
N GLY A 305 -7.43 10.17 -16.00
CA GLY A 305 -6.78 9.17 -15.16
C GLY A 305 -5.25 9.25 -15.23
N LYS A 306 -4.66 9.51 -16.41
CA LYS A 306 -3.22 9.75 -16.53
C LYS A 306 -2.79 11.02 -15.80
N ARG A 307 -3.57 12.10 -15.90
CA ARG A 307 -3.31 13.33 -15.15
C ARG A 307 -3.34 13.08 -13.65
N PHE A 308 -4.24 12.20 -13.19
CA PHE A 308 -4.29 11.79 -11.79
C PHE A 308 -3.03 11.01 -11.37
N ILE A 309 -2.49 10.11 -12.22
CA ILE A 309 -1.19 9.46 -11.96
C ILE A 309 -0.10 10.53 -11.75
N GLU A 310 0.02 11.52 -12.65
CA GLU A 310 1.03 12.57 -12.51
C GLU A 310 0.81 13.43 -11.27
N ALA A 311 -0.44 13.71 -10.91
CA ALA A 311 -0.76 14.43 -9.68
C ALA A 311 -0.34 13.64 -8.43
N MET A 312 -0.59 12.34 -8.39
CA MET A 312 -0.21 11.51 -7.24
C MET A 312 1.31 11.33 -7.09
N LYS A 313 2.11 11.67 -8.10
CA LYS A 313 3.58 11.74 -8.04
C LYS A 313 4.11 13.08 -7.55
N ASP A 314 3.24 14.03 -7.25
CA ASP A 314 3.64 15.34 -6.72
C ASP A 314 4.46 15.19 -5.43
N PRO A 315 5.60 15.90 -5.30
CA PRO A 315 6.47 15.78 -4.13
C PRO A 315 5.78 16.06 -2.80
N GLU A 316 4.89 17.05 -2.78
CA GLU A 316 4.18 17.43 -1.56
C GLU A 316 3.13 16.37 -1.19
N ILE A 317 2.37 15.87 -2.18
CA ILE A 317 1.42 14.75 -1.97
C ILE A 317 2.16 13.52 -1.44
N GLN A 318 3.29 13.13 -2.04
CA GLN A 318 4.06 11.99 -1.60
C GLN A 318 4.60 12.16 -0.17
N THR A 319 5.01 13.38 0.19
CA THR A 319 5.44 13.71 1.55
C THR A 319 4.27 13.59 2.55
N ILE A 320 3.10 14.12 2.20
CA ILE A 320 1.88 14.00 3.03
C ILE A 320 1.51 12.52 3.24
N ILE A 321 1.57 11.71 2.17
CA ILE A 321 1.23 10.29 2.23
C ILE A 321 2.13 9.56 3.22
N TRP A 322 3.45 9.77 3.16
CA TRP A 322 4.36 9.17 4.12
C TRP A 322 4.13 9.68 5.55
N GLN A 323 4.12 10.99 5.72
CA GLN A 323 4.10 11.61 7.05
C GLN A 323 2.78 11.44 7.81
N LYS A 324 1.63 11.36 7.09
CA LYS A 324 0.31 11.26 7.73
C LYS A 324 -0.32 9.87 7.64
N TYR A 325 0.04 9.09 6.62
CA TYR A 325 -0.62 7.80 6.35
C TYR A 325 0.34 6.61 6.39
N GLY A 326 1.66 6.84 6.47
CA GLY A 326 2.67 5.81 6.62
C GLY A 326 2.85 4.91 5.39
N LEU A 327 2.30 5.29 4.23
CA LEU A 327 2.51 4.58 2.98
C LEU A 327 3.77 5.08 2.30
N ARG A 328 4.63 4.15 1.91
CA ARG A 328 5.90 4.49 1.24
C ARG A 328 5.66 5.03 -0.16
N SER A 329 6.36 6.08 -0.53
CA SER A 329 6.44 6.50 -1.92
C SER A 329 7.15 5.44 -2.76
N ALA A 330 6.54 5.04 -3.88
CA ALA A 330 7.17 4.19 -4.88
C ALA A 330 7.94 5.00 -5.95
N THR A 331 7.73 6.32 -5.99
CA THR A 331 8.30 7.20 -7.01
C THR A 331 9.37 8.15 -6.47
N ARG A 332 9.39 8.38 -5.14
CA ARG A 332 10.28 9.34 -4.46
C ARG A 332 10.82 8.75 -3.16
N PHE A 333 11.75 7.81 -3.27
CA PHE A 333 12.26 7.07 -2.12
C PHE A 333 12.83 7.97 -1.01
N GLY A 334 13.35 9.16 -1.35
CA GLY A 334 13.90 10.12 -0.38
C GLY A 334 12.89 10.68 0.62
N VAL A 335 11.58 10.57 0.39
CA VAL A 335 10.55 10.99 1.35
C VAL A 335 10.28 9.92 2.42
N ASN A 336 10.71 8.67 2.21
CA ASN A 336 10.48 7.53 3.10
C ASN A 336 11.44 7.53 4.29
N ASP A 337 11.52 8.63 5.04
CA ASP A 337 12.43 8.74 6.18
C ASP A 337 11.91 7.95 7.40
N ALA A 338 12.47 6.76 7.59
CA ALA A 338 12.15 5.88 8.71
C ALA A 338 12.42 6.49 10.09
N LYS A 339 13.33 7.50 10.17
CA LYS A 339 13.67 8.18 11.44
C LYS A 339 12.51 8.97 12.03
N GLN A 340 11.47 9.24 11.25
CA GLN A 340 10.25 9.89 11.72
C GLN A 340 9.43 9.00 12.68
N PHE A 341 9.65 7.67 12.66
CA PHE A 341 8.87 6.68 13.41
C PHE A 341 9.76 5.77 14.26
N LYS A 342 10.61 6.36 15.10
CA LYS A 342 11.63 5.66 15.90
C LYS A 342 11.07 4.56 16.80
N SER A 343 9.85 4.73 17.28
CA SER A 343 9.18 3.75 18.15
C SER A 343 8.87 2.43 17.47
N LEU A 344 8.79 2.41 16.13
CA LEU A 344 8.42 1.23 15.35
C LEU A 344 9.62 0.48 14.75
N ALA A 345 10.83 1.06 14.83
CA ALA A 345 12.03 0.52 14.20
C ALA A 345 11.79 0.13 12.72
N ILE A 346 11.32 1.10 11.92
CA ILE A 346 10.98 0.92 10.51
C ILE A 346 12.23 0.55 9.70
N ALA A 347 12.16 -0.53 8.93
CA ALA A 347 13.25 -0.99 8.10
C ALA A 347 13.56 0.00 6.97
N THR A 348 14.84 0.26 6.74
CA THR A 348 15.33 1.09 5.62
C THR A 348 15.72 0.25 4.41
N ASP A 349 16.17 -0.99 4.64
CA ASP A 349 16.48 -1.97 3.61
C ASP A 349 15.55 -3.18 3.78
N ILE A 350 14.72 -3.44 2.77
CA ILE A 350 13.71 -4.50 2.79
C ILE A 350 13.95 -5.42 1.61
N LYS A 351 14.27 -6.68 1.89
CA LYS A 351 14.35 -7.70 0.85
C LYS A 351 12.95 -8.15 0.48
N ALA A 352 12.60 -7.95 -0.78
CA ALA A 352 11.30 -8.29 -1.32
C ALA A 352 11.41 -9.35 -2.43
N THR A 353 10.28 -10.03 -2.67
CA THR A 353 10.08 -10.91 -3.80
C THR A 353 8.79 -10.52 -4.54
N THR A 354 8.67 -10.97 -5.78
CA THR A 354 7.44 -10.79 -6.54
C THR A 354 6.38 -11.78 -6.09
N PRO A 355 5.09 -11.38 -6.06
CA PRO A 355 4.01 -12.32 -5.81
C PRO A 355 3.98 -13.42 -6.90
N PRO A 356 3.36 -14.57 -6.63
CA PRO A 356 3.07 -15.57 -7.65
C PRO A 356 2.33 -14.95 -8.85
N SER A 357 2.48 -15.57 -10.05
CA SER A 357 1.83 -15.04 -11.24
C SER A 357 0.33 -14.87 -11.02
N TYR A 358 -0.30 -13.93 -11.77
CA TYR A 358 -1.74 -13.65 -11.63
C TYR A 358 -2.61 -14.91 -11.82
N ARG A 359 -2.22 -15.83 -12.69
CA ARG A 359 -2.94 -17.10 -12.90
C ARG A 359 -2.89 -18.01 -11.67
N VAL A 360 -1.73 -18.11 -11.01
CA VAL A 360 -1.58 -18.83 -9.74
C VAL A 360 -2.38 -18.13 -8.64
N SER A 361 -2.31 -16.81 -8.58
CA SER A 361 -3.02 -16.01 -7.59
C SER A 361 -4.54 -16.08 -7.74
N LEU A 362 -5.07 -16.07 -8.97
CA LEU A 362 -6.50 -16.28 -9.22
C LEU A 362 -6.95 -17.68 -8.80
N ALA A 363 -6.20 -18.71 -9.19
CA ALA A 363 -6.54 -20.08 -8.80
C ALA A 363 -6.46 -20.27 -7.26
N LEU A 364 -5.49 -19.66 -6.61
CA LEU A 364 -5.42 -19.61 -5.14
C LEU A 364 -6.67 -18.96 -4.54
N ARG A 365 -7.06 -17.78 -5.08
CA ARG A 365 -8.25 -17.06 -4.60
C ARG A 365 -9.52 -17.90 -4.79
N GLU A 366 -9.68 -18.57 -5.94
CA GLU A 366 -10.81 -19.46 -6.18
C GLU A 366 -10.87 -20.59 -5.16
N CYS A 367 -9.73 -21.21 -4.83
CA CYS A 367 -9.64 -22.21 -3.77
C CYS A 367 -10.04 -21.65 -2.39
N LEU A 368 -9.62 -20.41 -2.05
CA LEU A 368 -9.99 -19.77 -0.79
C LEU A 368 -11.48 -19.38 -0.71
N ILE A 369 -12.14 -19.16 -1.85
CA ILE A 369 -13.59 -18.92 -1.92
C ILE A 369 -14.37 -20.24 -1.82
N ASP A 370 -13.93 -21.26 -2.57
CA ASP A 370 -14.63 -22.53 -2.74
C ASP A 370 -13.64 -23.67 -2.62
N GLU A 371 -13.78 -24.47 -1.56
CA GLU A 371 -12.90 -25.62 -1.29
C GLU A 371 -12.87 -26.63 -2.46
N ALA A 372 -13.97 -26.78 -3.20
CA ALA A 372 -14.01 -27.66 -4.37
C ALA A 372 -13.02 -27.25 -5.47
N LYS A 373 -12.61 -25.97 -5.50
CA LYS A 373 -11.61 -25.41 -6.43
C LYS A 373 -10.15 -25.64 -6.00
N CYS A 374 -9.93 -26.18 -4.82
CA CYS A 374 -8.59 -26.51 -4.33
C CYS A 374 -7.98 -27.78 -4.96
N ARG A 375 -8.74 -28.51 -5.76
CA ARG A 375 -8.33 -29.77 -6.41
C ARG A 375 -7.75 -29.57 -7.81
#